data_5d748a8a646f04af0c7fbd6e566df118
#
_entry.id   5d748a8a646f04af0c7fbd6e566df118
#
_cell.length_a   1.000
_cell.length_b   1.000
_cell.length_c   1.000
_cell.angle_alpha   90.00
_cell.angle_beta   90.00
_cell.angle_gamma   90.00
#
_symmetry.space_group_name_H-M   'P 1'
#
loop_
_entity.id
_entity.type
_entity.pdbx_description
1 polymer ?
#
loop_
_entity_poly.entity_id
_entity_poly.type
_entity_poly.pdbx_seq_one_letter_code
_entity_poly.pdbx_strand_id
1 'polypeptide(L)'
;LVALAGWLAFGDRLRPLGILGLLAGVLGVVLIMGARLKGGVDLYGLGLCVAGVLALTLATMAVRGATSGGNFLMVVGLQMLVGSAALAVVAAATEAPVIDWNWMLVAAFVYTTLVPGLGATLVWFMLVNRIGAVRAATFHFLNPFLGVAIAAAVLGEALRLLDVVGVAVIAAGILAVQVSRQHQQRALAAGAAKGE
;
A
#
# COMPACT_ATOMS: atom_id res chain seq x y z
N LEU A 1 3.53 -2.17 -9.22
CA LEU A 1 4.39 -3.32 -8.95
C LEU A 1 3.59 -4.56 -8.56
N VAL A 2 2.65 -4.50 -7.57
CA VAL A 2 1.81 -5.66 -7.17
C VAL A 2 1.07 -6.30 -8.35
N ALA A 3 0.52 -5.49 -9.28
CA ALA A 3 -0.15 -6.00 -10.47
C ALA A 3 0.81 -6.72 -11.43
N LEU A 4 2.02 -6.20 -11.59
CA LEU A 4 3.07 -6.81 -12.40
C LEU A 4 3.56 -8.11 -11.76
N ALA A 5 3.82 -8.10 -10.45
CA ALA A 5 4.20 -9.29 -9.70
C ALA A 5 3.11 -10.37 -9.73
N GLY A 6 1.84 -9.99 -9.62
CA GLY A 6 0.70 -10.88 -9.74
C GLY A 6 0.58 -11.51 -11.13
N TRP A 7 0.89 -10.74 -12.18
CA TRP A 7 0.93 -11.27 -13.54
C TRP A 7 2.08 -12.28 -13.72
N LEU A 8 3.29 -11.93 -13.26
CA LEU A 8 4.48 -12.79 -13.40
C LEU A 8 4.39 -14.08 -12.57
N ALA A 9 3.98 -13.96 -11.31
CA ALA A 9 3.99 -15.09 -10.37
C ALA A 9 2.72 -15.94 -10.39
N PHE A 10 1.56 -15.35 -10.69
CA PHE A 10 0.26 -16.02 -10.60
C PHE A 10 -0.53 -16.01 -11.93
N GLY A 11 0.03 -15.46 -13.00
CA GLY A 11 -0.65 -15.36 -14.29
C GLY A 11 -1.85 -14.40 -14.29
N ASP A 12 -1.95 -13.50 -13.32
CA ASP A 12 -3.05 -12.54 -13.18
C ASP A 12 -3.04 -11.55 -14.34
N ARG A 13 -3.85 -11.77 -15.36
CA ARG A 13 -3.96 -10.85 -16.48
C ARG A 13 -4.93 -9.73 -16.15
N LEU A 14 -4.47 -8.50 -16.32
CA LEU A 14 -5.31 -7.31 -16.25
C LEU A 14 -5.90 -7.05 -17.65
N ARG A 15 -7.19 -6.72 -17.71
CA ARG A 15 -7.80 -6.16 -18.90
C ARG A 15 -7.25 -4.76 -19.18
N PRO A 16 -7.29 -4.26 -20.41
CA PRO A 16 -6.79 -2.92 -20.77
C PRO A 16 -7.32 -1.80 -19.86
N LEU A 17 -8.61 -1.87 -19.50
CA LEU A 17 -9.23 -0.93 -18.57
C LEU A 17 -8.55 -0.93 -17.17
N GLY A 18 -8.13 -2.09 -16.70
CA GLY A 18 -7.40 -2.20 -15.43
C GLY A 18 -6.00 -1.60 -15.53
N ILE A 19 -5.31 -1.77 -16.66
CA ILE A 19 -4.00 -1.16 -16.93
C ILE A 19 -4.13 0.37 -16.98
N LEU A 20 -5.12 0.89 -17.73
CA LEU A 20 -5.40 2.32 -17.78
C LEU A 20 -5.71 2.89 -16.40
N GLY A 21 -6.47 2.18 -15.56
CA GLY A 21 -6.75 2.55 -14.19
C GLY A 21 -5.51 2.64 -13.31
N LEU A 22 -4.57 1.70 -13.44
CA LEU A 22 -3.29 1.74 -12.72
C LEU A 22 -2.42 2.91 -13.18
N LEU A 23 -2.35 3.16 -14.48
CA LEU A 23 -1.61 4.30 -15.04
C LEU A 23 -2.20 5.64 -14.58
N ALA A 24 -3.54 5.76 -14.58
CA ALA A 24 -4.23 6.92 -14.05
C ALA A 24 -3.93 7.13 -12.56
N GLY A 25 -3.95 6.06 -11.74
CA GLY A 25 -3.59 6.13 -10.34
C GLY A 25 -2.16 6.65 -10.12
N VAL A 26 -1.18 6.13 -10.87
CA VAL A 26 0.21 6.60 -10.82
C VAL A 26 0.31 8.07 -11.25
N LEU A 27 -0.36 8.44 -12.34
CA LEU A 27 -0.39 9.83 -12.83
C LEU A 27 -0.96 10.79 -11.77
N GLY A 28 -2.06 10.43 -11.12
CA GLY A 28 -2.63 11.23 -10.06
C GLY A 28 -1.70 11.42 -8.86
N VAL A 29 -0.96 10.37 -8.46
CA VAL A 29 0.07 10.47 -7.42
C VAL A 29 1.19 11.42 -7.85
N VAL A 30 1.67 11.30 -9.09
CA VAL A 30 2.71 12.18 -9.64
C VAL A 30 2.24 13.64 -9.69
N LEU A 31 0.97 13.91 -10.04
CA LEU A 31 0.40 15.26 -10.02
C LEU A 31 0.40 15.87 -8.63
N ILE A 32 -0.01 15.10 -7.60
CA ILE A 32 -0.03 15.58 -6.21
C ILE A 32 1.39 15.77 -5.67
N MET A 33 2.22 14.74 -5.80
CA MET A 33 3.58 14.75 -5.20
C MET A 33 4.54 15.64 -5.98
N GLY A 34 4.48 15.62 -7.31
CA GLY A 34 5.37 16.43 -8.17
C GLY A 34 5.24 17.92 -7.91
N ALA A 35 4.05 18.41 -7.61
CA ALA A 35 3.81 19.81 -7.25
C ALA A 35 4.41 20.20 -5.88
N ARG A 36 4.75 19.24 -5.05
CA ARG A 36 5.29 19.45 -3.70
C ARG A 36 6.81 19.25 -3.62
N LEU A 37 7.44 18.65 -4.64
CA LEU A 37 8.88 18.45 -4.72
C LEU A 37 9.59 19.78 -5.02
N LYS A 38 9.92 20.53 -3.97
CA LYS A 38 10.67 21.79 -4.06
C LYS A 38 12.08 21.60 -3.49
N GLY A 39 13.01 21.09 -4.20
CA GLY A 39 14.36 21.03 -3.63
C GLY A 39 15.25 19.89 -4.11
N GLY A 40 14.86 19.24 -5.19
CA GLY A 40 15.64 18.12 -5.75
C GLY A 40 15.23 16.75 -5.17
N VAL A 41 15.76 15.71 -5.77
CA VAL A 41 15.50 14.31 -5.36
C VAL A 41 16.78 13.77 -4.74
N ASP A 42 16.72 13.38 -3.48
CA ASP A 42 17.78 12.60 -2.86
C ASP A 42 17.79 11.19 -3.47
N LEU A 43 18.85 10.85 -4.21
CA LEU A 43 18.98 9.55 -4.87
C LEU A 43 19.11 8.39 -3.89
N TYR A 44 19.74 8.62 -2.73
CA TYR A 44 19.84 7.60 -1.69
C TYR A 44 18.46 7.30 -1.08
N GLY A 45 17.74 8.32 -0.68
CA GLY A 45 16.36 8.19 -0.20
C GLY A 45 15.42 7.58 -1.23
N LEU A 46 15.57 7.94 -2.52
CA LEU A 46 14.81 7.31 -3.60
C LEU A 46 15.12 5.81 -3.71
N GLY A 47 16.39 5.42 -3.61
CA GLY A 47 16.80 4.01 -3.61
C GLY A 47 16.15 3.22 -2.46
N LEU A 48 16.14 3.77 -1.25
CA LEU A 48 15.46 3.18 -0.10
C LEU A 48 13.94 3.06 -0.31
N CYS A 49 13.30 4.08 -0.89
CA CYS A 49 11.88 4.03 -1.23
C CYS A 49 11.57 2.93 -2.25
N VAL A 50 12.39 2.78 -3.30
CA VAL A 50 12.23 1.71 -4.29
C VAL A 50 12.37 0.34 -3.63
N ALA A 51 13.38 0.13 -2.80
CA ALA A 51 13.57 -1.11 -2.04
C ALA A 51 12.37 -1.40 -1.12
N GLY A 52 11.85 -0.39 -0.42
CA GLY A 52 10.65 -0.50 0.41
C GLY A 52 9.40 -0.91 -0.37
N VAL A 53 9.19 -0.32 -1.55
CA VAL A 53 8.04 -0.68 -2.40
C VAL A 53 8.18 -2.09 -2.97
N LEU A 54 9.38 -2.54 -3.30
CA LEU A 54 9.64 -3.94 -3.70
C LEU A 54 9.35 -4.90 -2.54
N ALA A 55 9.85 -4.61 -1.35
CA ALA A 55 9.59 -5.41 -0.15
C ALA A 55 8.09 -5.49 0.17
N LEU A 56 7.37 -4.37 0.11
CA LEU A 56 5.91 -4.32 0.30
C LEU A 56 5.17 -5.15 -0.76
N THR A 57 5.66 -5.12 -2.02
CA THR A 57 5.08 -5.92 -3.10
C THR A 57 5.24 -7.42 -2.81
N LEU A 58 6.43 -7.85 -2.42
CA LEU A 58 6.71 -9.24 -2.05
C LEU A 58 5.86 -9.68 -0.83
N ALA A 59 5.80 -8.86 0.22
CA ALA A 59 4.96 -9.11 1.39
C ALA A 59 3.48 -9.27 1.00
N THR A 60 2.95 -8.39 0.14
CA THR A 60 1.56 -8.46 -0.34
C THR A 60 1.30 -9.74 -1.14
N MET A 61 2.26 -10.19 -1.93
CA MET A 61 2.14 -11.46 -2.68
C MET A 61 2.22 -12.67 -1.75
N ALA A 62 3.09 -12.64 -0.75
CA ALA A 62 3.22 -13.71 0.24
C ALA A 62 1.92 -13.90 1.05
N VAL A 63 1.25 -12.80 1.43
CA VAL A 63 -0.07 -12.85 2.12
C VAL A 63 -1.11 -13.57 1.29
N ARG A 64 -1.11 -13.40 -0.03
CA ARG A 64 -2.07 -14.05 -0.93
C ARG A 64 -1.98 -15.58 -0.87
N GLY A 65 -0.78 -16.13 -0.66
CA GLY A 65 -0.55 -17.58 -0.57
C GLY A 65 -0.63 -18.13 0.85
N ALA A 66 -0.68 -17.27 1.86
CA ALA A 66 -0.66 -17.69 3.26
C ALA A 66 -2.06 -18.17 3.69
N THR A 67 -2.21 -19.48 3.86
CA THR A 67 -3.37 -20.08 4.52
C THR A 67 -3.12 -20.08 6.02
N SER A 68 -3.65 -19.09 6.71
CA SER A 68 -3.44 -18.94 8.17
C SER A 68 -4.36 -19.80 9.02
N GLY A 69 -5.17 -20.68 8.43
CA GLY A 69 -6.21 -21.38 9.18
C GLY A 69 -7.21 -20.46 9.90
N GLY A 70 -7.26 -19.18 9.50
CA GLY A 70 -8.10 -18.14 10.11
C GLY A 70 -7.41 -17.33 11.21
N ASN A 71 -6.20 -17.67 11.65
CA ASN A 71 -5.50 -16.93 12.72
C ASN A 71 -4.59 -15.83 12.17
N PHE A 72 -5.20 -14.78 11.62
CA PHE A 72 -4.47 -13.63 11.07
C PHE A 72 -3.64 -12.89 12.11
N LEU A 73 -4.09 -12.86 13.37
CA LEU A 73 -3.35 -12.18 14.44
C LEU A 73 -2.00 -12.82 14.69
N MET A 74 -1.94 -14.16 14.71
CA MET A 74 -0.70 -14.90 14.87
C MET A 74 0.26 -14.64 13.69
N VAL A 75 -0.25 -14.65 12.47
CA VAL A 75 0.57 -14.39 11.26
C VAL A 75 1.14 -12.98 11.30
N VAL A 76 0.33 -11.97 11.61
CA VAL A 76 0.79 -10.57 11.74
C VAL A 76 1.79 -10.43 12.89
N GLY A 77 1.52 -11.01 14.04
CA GLY A 77 2.43 -10.98 15.19
C GLY A 77 3.80 -11.59 14.88
N LEU A 78 3.83 -12.77 14.27
CA LEU A 78 5.08 -13.43 13.85
C LEU A 78 5.82 -12.60 12.79
N GLN A 79 5.11 -12.04 11.81
CA GLN A 79 5.71 -11.17 10.80
C GLN A 79 6.36 -9.94 11.45
N MET A 80 5.70 -9.30 12.40
CA MET A 80 6.24 -8.15 13.11
C MET A 80 7.46 -8.52 13.96
N LEU A 81 7.44 -9.67 14.64
CA LEU A 81 8.57 -10.16 15.44
C LEU A 81 9.80 -10.44 14.55
N VAL A 82 9.61 -11.16 13.45
CA VAL A 82 10.71 -11.47 12.51
C VAL A 82 11.25 -10.18 11.89
N GLY A 83 10.36 -9.26 11.46
CA GLY A 83 10.75 -7.98 10.89
C GLY A 83 11.51 -7.12 11.89
N SER A 84 11.04 -7.02 13.13
CA SER A 84 11.72 -6.26 14.19
C SER A 84 13.07 -6.86 14.58
N ALA A 85 13.19 -8.19 14.63
CA ALA A 85 14.46 -8.86 14.90
C ALA A 85 15.49 -8.57 13.79
N ALA A 86 15.08 -8.65 12.52
CA ALA A 86 15.96 -8.33 11.40
C ALA A 86 16.41 -6.86 11.41
N LEU A 87 15.47 -5.91 11.67
CA LEU A 87 15.78 -4.49 11.78
C LEU A 87 16.66 -4.18 12.99
N ALA A 88 16.47 -4.87 14.13
CA ALA A 88 17.29 -4.68 15.32
C ALA A 88 18.76 -5.03 15.06
N VAL A 89 19.02 -6.08 14.27
CA VAL A 89 20.41 -6.47 13.88
C VAL A 89 21.03 -5.36 13.03
N VAL A 90 20.29 -4.83 12.04
CA VAL A 90 20.79 -3.76 11.18
C VAL A 90 21.01 -2.47 11.99
N ALA A 91 20.06 -2.08 12.81
CA ALA A 91 20.16 -0.88 13.66
C ALA A 91 21.35 -0.98 14.63
N ALA A 92 21.54 -2.13 15.28
CA ALA A 92 22.68 -2.35 16.17
C ALA A 92 24.04 -2.25 15.46
N ALA A 93 24.09 -2.56 14.15
CA ALA A 93 25.31 -2.49 13.36
C ALA A 93 25.58 -1.11 12.75
N THR A 94 24.55 -0.29 12.55
CA THR A 94 24.63 0.96 11.77
C THR A 94 24.31 2.23 12.56
N GLU A 95 23.66 2.08 13.72
CA GLU A 95 23.16 3.23 14.50
C GLU A 95 23.72 3.23 15.93
N ALA A 96 24.00 4.43 16.45
CA ALA A 96 24.24 4.66 17.87
C ALA A 96 22.99 5.31 18.47
N PRO A 97 22.06 4.55 19.07
CA PRO A 97 20.80 5.10 19.52
C PRO A 97 21.01 6.04 20.71
N VAL A 98 20.70 7.32 20.50
CA VAL A 98 20.54 8.31 21.59
C VAL A 98 19.04 8.49 21.81
N ILE A 99 18.52 8.00 22.94
CA ILE A 99 17.09 7.99 23.22
C ILE A 99 16.82 8.92 24.41
N ASP A 100 16.14 10.02 24.14
CA ASP A 100 15.59 10.89 25.18
C ASP A 100 14.22 10.37 25.63
N TRP A 101 14.21 9.62 26.71
CA TRP A 101 12.99 9.02 27.25
C TRP A 101 12.06 10.08 27.81
N ASN A 102 10.90 10.26 27.17
CA ASN A 102 9.82 11.09 27.66
C ASN A 102 8.46 10.44 27.38
N TRP A 103 7.43 10.90 28.08
CA TRP A 103 6.08 10.34 27.95
C TRP A 103 5.55 10.44 26.50
N MET A 104 5.84 11.52 25.80
CA MET A 104 5.38 11.72 24.42
C MET A 104 6.00 10.69 23.48
N LEU A 105 7.30 10.39 23.64
CA LEU A 105 7.98 9.34 22.87
C LEU A 105 7.35 7.96 23.11
N VAL A 106 7.09 7.62 24.38
CA VAL A 106 6.45 6.34 24.73
C VAL A 106 5.04 6.25 24.15
N ALA A 107 4.24 7.31 24.28
CA ALA A 107 2.89 7.35 23.74
C ALA A 107 2.88 7.24 22.21
N ALA A 108 3.78 7.96 21.53
CA ALA A 108 3.93 7.88 20.07
C ALA A 108 4.36 6.48 19.64
N PHE A 109 5.30 5.86 20.34
CA PHE A 109 5.76 4.50 20.05
C PHE A 109 4.63 3.47 20.22
N VAL A 110 3.89 3.52 21.32
CA VAL A 110 2.74 2.64 21.56
C VAL A 110 1.67 2.84 20.50
N TYR A 111 1.33 4.10 20.20
CA TYR A 111 0.35 4.41 19.16
C TYR A 111 0.77 3.86 17.79
N THR A 112 2.00 4.13 17.35
CA THR A 112 2.48 3.70 16.02
C THR A 112 2.62 2.18 15.93
N THR A 113 2.94 1.51 17.02
CA THR A 113 3.01 0.04 17.06
C THR A 113 1.62 -0.60 17.01
N LEU A 114 0.69 -0.12 17.83
CA LEU A 114 -0.62 -0.76 17.96
C LEU A 114 -1.57 -0.38 16.83
N VAL A 115 -1.67 0.91 16.46
CA VAL A 115 -2.68 1.36 15.50
C VAL A 115 -2.25 1.12 14.05
N PRO A 116 -1.25 1.81 13.48
CA PRO A 116 -0.82 1.52 12.11
C PRO A 116 -0.01 0.21 11.99
N GLY A 117 0.76 -0.14 13.00
CA GLY A 117 1.54 -1.38 12.98
C GLY A 117 0.64 -2.62 13.00
N LEU A 118 0.04 -2.91 14.13
CA LEU A 118 -0.75 -4.14 14.31
C LEU A 118 -2.14 -4.02 13.68
N GLY A 119 -2.91 -2.99 14.03
CA GLY A 119 -4.31 -2.85 13.63
C GLY A 119 -4.48 -2.70 12.12
N ALA A 120 -3.77 -1.74 11.50
CA ALA A 120 -3.87 -1.54 10.05
C ALA A 120 -3.32 -2.75 9.26
N THR A 121 -2.27 -3.41 9.76
CA THR A 121 -1.73 -4.61 9.12
C THR A 121 -2.74 -5.76 9.17
N LEU A 122 -3.43 -5.98 10.28
CA LEU A 122 -4.52 -6.97 10.36
C LEU A 122 -5.62 -6.69 9.34
N VAL A 123 -6.09 -5.43 9.27
CA VAL A 123 -7.11 -5.02 8.29
C VAL A 123 -6.59 -5.24 6.87
N TRP A 124 -5.31 -4.93 6.60
CA TRP A 124 -4.68 -5.17 5.31
C TRP A 124 -4.68 -6.65 4.92
N PHE A 125 -4.28 -7.55 5.83
CA PHE A 125 -4.32 -9.00 5.59
C PHE A 125 -5.73 -9.48 5.27
N MET A 126 -6.72 -9.06 6.06
CA MET A 126 -8.13 -9.41 5.83
C MET A 126 -8.61 -8.88 4.47
N LEU A 127 -8.22 -7.66 4.11
CA LEU A 127 -8.57 -7.04 2.83
C LEU A 127 -7.97 -7.81 1.65
N VAL A 128 -6.66 -8.11 1.70
CA VAL A 128 -5.97 -8.87 0.64
C VAL A 128 -6.60 -10.25 0.44
N ASN A 129 -6.95 -10.93 1.53
CA ASN A 129 -7.59 -12.23 1.45
C ASN A 129 -9.03 -12.15 0.91
N ARG A 130 -9.78 -11.08 1.24
CA ARG A 130 -11.17 -10.92 0.84
C ARG A 130 -11.35 -10.45 -0.60
N ILE A 131 -10.56 -9.48 -1.05
CA ILE A 131 -10.72 -8.86 -2.37
C ILE A 131 -9.56 -9.11 -3.34
N GLY A 132 -8.51 -9.77 -2.89
CA GLY A 132 -7.30 -10.07 -3.64
C GLY A 132 -6.26 -8.95 -3.63
N ALA A 133 -4.99 -9.33 -3.78
CA ALA A 133 -3.84 -8.45 -3.62
C ALA A 133 -3.85 -7.22 -4.55
N VAL A 134 -4.21 -7.40 -5.84
CA VAL A 134 -4.21 -6.29 -6.81
C VAL A 134 -5.27 -5.25 -6.47
N ARG A 135 -6.48 -5.68 -6.08
CA ARG A 135 -7.52 -4.75 -5.66
C ARG A 135 -7.15 -4.03 -4.37
N ALA A 136 -6.65 -4.77 -3.38
CA ALA A 136 -6.20 -4.19 -2.12
C ALA A 136 -5.11 -3.14 -2.38
N ALA A 137 -4.10 -3.46 -3.21
CA ALA A 137 -3.01 -2.55 -3.53
C ALA A 137 -3.47 -1.25 -4.23
N THR A 138 -4.60 -1.24 -4.94
CA THR A 138 -5.10 0.02 -5.54
C THR A 138 -5.52 1.04 -4.50
N PHE A 139 -5.90 0.62 -3.29
CA PHE A 139 -6.23 1.56 -2.21
C PHE A 139 -5.02 2.37 -1.72
N HIS A 140 -3.78 1.91 -1.95
CA HIS A 140 -2.60 2.71 -1.64
C HIS A 140 -2.52 4.02 -2.44
N PHE A 141 -3.20 4.11 -3.58
CA PHE A 141 -3.29 5.38 -4.31
C PHE A 141 -4.06 6.47 -3.55
N LEU A 142 -4.88 6.11 -2.55
CA LEU A 142 -5.53 7.08 -1.68
C LEU A 142 -4.58 7.72 -0.67
N ASN A 143 -3.43 7.08 -0.36
CA ASN A 143 -2.52 7.58 0.67
C ASN A 143 -2.04 9.01 0.43
N PRO A 144 -1.58 9.41 -0.78
CA PRO A 144 -1.19 10.79 -1.05
C PRO A 144 -2.35 11.78 -0.85
N PHE A 145 -3.56 11.39 -1.25
CA PHE A 145 -4.75 12.22 -1.03
C PHE A 145 -5.07 12.37 0.47
N LEU A 146 -5.15 11.27 1.19
CA LEU A 146 -5.44 11.29 2.62
C LEU A 146 -4.38 12.08 3.38
N GLY A 147 -3.10 11.94 3.00
CA GLY A 147 -2.01 12.74 3.56
C GLY A 147 -2.21 14.24 3.36
N VAL A 148 -2.55 14.65 2.14
CA VAL A 148 -2.83 16.06 1.82
C VAL A 148 -4.08 16.57 2.53
N ALA A 149 -5.17 15.77 2.57
CA ALA A 149 -6.41 16.15 3.22
C ALA A 149 -6.23 16.32 4.75
N ILE A 150 -5.48 15.41 5.38
CA ILE A 150 -5.17 15.48 6.82
C ILE A 150 -4.26 16.69 7.10
N ALA A 151 -3.23 16.92 6.28
CA ALA A 151 -2.36 18.09 6.42
C ALA A 151 -3.15 19.41 6.30
N ALA A 152 -4.07 19.50 5.34
CA ALA A 152 -4.94 20.67 5.20
C ALA A 152 -5.87 20.84 6.43
N ALA A 153 -6.47 19.76 6.91
CA ALA A 153 -7.41 19.83 8.04
C ALA A 153 -6.73 20.08 9.40
N VAL A 154 -5.56 19.49 9.63
CA VAL A 154 -4.86 19.56 10.92
C VAL A 154 -3.86 20.70 10.98
N LEU A 155 -3.12 20.95 9.89
CA LEU A 155 -2.07 21.96 9.81
C LEU A 155 -2.50 23.25 9.15
N GLY A 156 -3.74 23.32 8.63
CA GLY A 156 -4.27 24.50 7.92
C GLY A 156 -3.60 24.77 6.57
N GLU A 157 -2.96 23.75 5.96
CA GLU A 157 -2.32 23.90 4.66
C GLU A 157 -3.38 24.14 3.55
N ALA A 158 -3.10 25.10 2.67
CA ALA A 158 -3.99 25.39 1.54
C ALA A 158 -3.97 24.23 0.52
N LEU A 159 -5.15 23.71 0.20
CA LEU A 159 -5.33 22.76 -0.89
C LEU A 159 -5.07 23.45 -2.23
N ARG A 160 -4.23 22.87 -3.06
CA ARG A 160 -3.95 23.36 -4.40
C ARG A 160 -4.90 22.71 -5.41
N LEU A 161 -5.16 23.41 -6.51
CA LEU A 161 -5.97 22.85 -7.60
C LEU A 161 -5.40 21.51 -8.12
N LEU A 162 -4.07 21.36 -8.17
CA LEU A 162 -3.42 20.12 -8.58
C LEU A 162 -3.67 18.97 -7.59
N ASP A 163 -3.85 19.23 -6.30
CA ASP A 163 -4.22 18.22 -5.32
C ASP A 163 -5.62 17.67 -5.62
N VAL A 164 -6.58 18.56 -5.91
CA VAL A 164 -7.96 18.18 -6.26
C VAL A 164 -8.02 17.39 -7.58
N VAL A 165 -7.32 17.87 -8.60
CA VAL A 165 -7.24 17.18 -9.91
C VAL A 165 -6.57 15.81 -9.74
N GLY A 166 -5.46 15.74 -9.02
CA GLY A 166 -4.76 14.48 -8.76
C GLY A 166 -5.64 13.46 -8.04
N VAL A 167 -6.43 13.91 -7.05
CA VAL A 167 -7.44 13.07 -6.36
C VAL A 167 -8.49 12.53 -7.31
N ALA A 168 -9.05 13.38 -8.15
CA ALA A 168 -10.06 12.96 -9.13
C ALA A 168 -9.51 11.90 -10.09
N VAL A 169 -8.27 12.09 -10.57
CA VAL A 169 -7.56 11.12 -11.43
C VAL A 169 -7.30 9.81 -10.69
N ILE A 170 -6.86 9.86 -9.43
CA ILE A 170 -6.67 8.67 -8.58
C ILE A 170 -8.00 7.91 -8.41
N ALA A 171 -9.07 8.61 -8.05
CA ALA A 171 -10.39 8.00 -7.85
C ALA A 171 -10.89 7.30 -9.13
N ALA A 172 -10.77 7.96 -10.28
CA ALA A 172 -11.10 7.37 -11.57
C ALA A 172 -10.24 6.12 -11.87
N GLY A 173 -8.94 6.17 -11.56
CA GLY A 173 -8.03 5.03 -11.71
C GLY A 173 -8.45 3.83 -10.84
N ILE A 174 -8.76 4.05 -9.57
CA ILE A 174 -9.25 3.01 -8.65
C ILE A 174 -10.54 2.39 -9.19
N LEU A 175 -11.51 3.22 -9.59
CA LEU A 175 -12.78 2.74 -10.16
C LEU A 175 -12.57 1.89 -11.41
N ALA A 176 -11.70 2.31 -12.32
CA ALA A 176 -11.37 1.56 -13.54
C ALA A 176 -10.79 0.18 -13.21
N VAL A 177 -9.88 0.07 -12.25
CA VAL A 177 -9.34 -1.22 -11.78
C VAL A 177 -10.44 -2.10 -11.17
N GLN A 178 -11.29 -1.52 -10.30
CA GLN A 178 -12.36 -2.26 -9.64
C GLN A 178 -13.39 -2.81 -10.66
N VAL A 179 -13.83 -1.97 -11.59
CA VAL A 179 -14.76 -2.35 -12.66
C VAL A 179 -14.15 -3.43 -13.55
N SER A 180 -12.88 -3.26 -13.96
CA SER A 180 -12.16 -4.23 -14.77
C SER A 180 -12.13 -5.62 -14.11
N ARG A 181 -11.87 -5.68 -12.82
CA ARG A 181 -11.83 -6.93 -12.04
C ARG A 181 -13.22 -7.56 -11.87
N GLN A 182 -14.26 -6.74 -11.65
CA GLN A 182 -15.64 -7.23 -11.57
C GLN A 182 -16.07 -7.90 -12.88
N HIS A 183 -15.79 -7.26 -14.02
CA HIS A 183 -16.10 -7.83 -15.33
C HIS A 183 -15.36 -9.14 -15.58
N GLN A 184 -14.11 -9.25 -15.15
CA GLN A 184 -13.33 -10.48 -15.27
C GLN A 184 -13.94 -11.63 -14.44
N GLN A 185 -14.35 -11.35 -13.20
CA GLN A 185 -14.98 -12.35 -12.35
C GLN A 185 -16.33 -12.82 -12.89
N ARG A 186 -17.17 -11.90 -13.39
CA ARG A 186 -18.45 -12.24 -14.01
C ARG A 186 -18.27 -13.11 -15.26
N ALA A 187 -17.25 -12.80 -16.08
CA ALA A 187 -16.96 -13.60 -17.26
C ALA A 187 -16.51 -15.03 -16.92
N LEU A 188 -15.68 -15.19 -15.87
CA LEU A 188 -15.25 -16.50 -15.39
C LEU A 188 -16.42 -17.31 -14.81
N ALA A 189 -17.28 -16.67 -14.01
CA ALA A 189 -18.47 -17.32 -13.46
C ALA A 189 -19.47 -17.76 -14.55
N ALA A 190 -19.67 -16.91 -15.57
CA ALA A 190 -20.54 -17.26 -16.71
C ALA A 190 -19.95 -18.37 -17.60
N GLY A 191 -18.62 -18.47 -17.70
CA GLY A 191 -17.94 -19.55 -18.40
C GLY A 191 -18.05 -20.89 -17.67
N ALA A 192 -17.93 -20.89 -16.35
CA ALA A 192 -18.10 -22.09 -15.53
C ALA A 192 -19.54 -22.65 -15.59
N ALA A 193 -20.56 -21.78 -15.59
CA ALA A 193 -21.97 -22.18 -15.68
C ALA A 193 -22.41 -22.72 -17.06
N LYS A 194 -21.57 -22.54 -18.10
CA LYS A 194 -21.85 -23.07 -19.47
C LYS A 194 -21.09 -24.37 -19.77
N GLY A 195 -20.17 -24.77 -18.89
CA GLY A 195 -19.37 -25.98 -19.07
C GLY A 195 -19.88 -27.19 -18.24
N GLU A 196 -20.96 -27.01 -17.47
CA GLU A 196 -21.79 -28.05 -16.85
C GLU A 196 -23.03 -28.32 -17.71
#